data_f1cca073e1a2b99b98897c8ff16c4f3a
#
_entry.id   f1cca073e1a2b99b98897c8ff16c4f3a
#
_cell.length_a   1.000
_cell.length_b   1.000
_cell.length_c   1.000
_cell.angle_alpha   90.00
_cell.angle_beta   90.00
_cell.angle_gamma   90.00
#
_symmetry.space_group_name_H-M   'P 1'
#
loop_
_entity.id
_entity.type
_entity.pdbx_description
1 polymer ?
#
loop_
_entity_poly.entity_id
_entity_poly.type
_entity_poly.pdbx_seq_one_letter_code
_entity_poly.pdbx_strand_id
1 'polypeptide(L)'
;MAKVADSYFKIDPWKIVEEGFAPEYAMTAESVFSLGNEYMGVRGYFEEGYSGQTLLGSYFNGVYERRKAAAEGYKGIVQETEFMVNSVDWLYLRIWAGEECLDLATAKFENFHRELDLRTGLLSRR
;
A
#
# COMPACT_ATOMS: atom_id res chain seq x y z
N MET A 1 8.96 -4.70 24.37
CA MET A 1 8.22 -4.46 23.12
C MET A 1 9.04 -5.04 22.00
N ALA A 2 8.53 -6.02 21.28
CA ALA A 2 9.23 -6.55 20.10
C ALA A 2 9.31 -5.45 19.04
N LYS A 3 10.50 -5.17 18.56
CA LYS A 3 10.74 -4.27 17.44
C LYS A 3 10.41 -5.00 16.12
N VAL A 4 9.14 -5.25 15.91
CA VAL A 4 8.68 -6.02 14.75
C VAL A 4 9.13 -5.38 13.44
N ALA A 5 9.11 -4.06 13.36
CA ALA A 5 9.56 -3.32 12.18
C ALA A 5 11.06 -3.51 11.89
N ASP A 6 11.89 -3.51 12.92
CA ASP A 6 13.34 -3.71 12.78
C ASP A 6 13.72 -5.13 12.31
N SER A 7 12.81 -6.10 12.43
CA SER A 7 13.06 -7.48 12.01
C SER A 7 12.57 -7.78 10.59
N TYR A 8 11.60 -7.05 10.10
CA TYR A 8 10.98 -7.30 8.79
C TYR A 8 11.53 -6.38 7.69
N PHE A 9 11.61 -5.08 7.97
CA PHE A 9 12.23 -4.14 7.04
C PHE A 9 13.68 -3.90 7.42
N LYS A 10 14.58 -3.92 6.45
CA LYS A 10 15.95 -3.47 6.64
C LYS A 10 15.98 -1.95 6.64
N ILE A 11 16.62 -1.39 7.64
CA ILE A 11 16.72 0.05 7.83
C ILE A 11 18.02 0.54 7.20
N ASP A 12 17.88 1.44 6.25
CA ASP A 12 18.94 2.22 5.62
C ASP A 12 18.56 3.69 5.72
N PRO A 13 19.50 4.64 5.83
CA PRO A 13 19.18 6.07 5.92
C PRO A 13 18.34 6.60 4.74
N TRP A 14 18.42 5.95 3.59
CA TRP A 14 17.80 6.41 2.35
C TRP A 14 16.98 5.36 1.62
N LYS A 15 16.84 4.19 2.20
CA LYS A 15 16.11 3.09 1.58
C LYS A 15 15.25 2.37 2.62
N ILE A 16 14.11 1.91 2.15
CA ILE A 16 13.32 0.93 2.87
C ILE A 16 13.39 -0.35 2.06
N VAL A 17 13.82 -1.43 2.69
CA VAL A 17 14.07 -2.71 2.01
C VAL A 17 13.28 -3.82 2.68
N GLU A 18 12.57 -4.58 1.87
CA GLU A 18 11.88 -5.80 2.25
C GLU A 18 12.54 -6.98 1.51
N GLU A 19 13.03 -7.97 2.26
CA GLU A 19 13.57 -9.21 1.71
C GLU A 19 12.75 -10.40 2.17
N GLY A 20 12.30 -11.18 1.21
CA GLY A 20 11.30 -12.21 1.45
C GLY A 20 9.89 -11.61 1.57
N PHE A 21 8.89 -12.40 1.25
CA PHE A 21 7.50 -11.99 1.34
C PHE A 21 6.81 -12.70 2.51
N ALA A 22 6.23 -11.92 3.41
CA ALA A 22 5.45 -12.42 4.54
C ALA A 22 4.02 -11.85 4.46
N PRO A 23 3.02 -12.67 4.10
CA PRO A 23 1.64 -12.22 3.89
C PRO A 23 1.04 -11.48 5.08
N GLU A 24 1.42 -11.81 6.30
CA GLU A 24 0.97 -11.15 7.53
C GLU A 24 1.39 -9.68 7.63
N TYR A 25 2.43 -9.28 6.90
CA TYR A 25 2.90 -7.89 6.84
C TYR A 25 2.47 -7.16 5.57
N ALA A 26 1.71 -7.79 4.67
CA ALA A 26 1.33 -7.23 3.37
C ALA A 26 0.68 -5.84 3.50
N MET A 27 -0.30 -5.69 4.40
CA MET A 27 -0.98 -4.39 4.61
C MET A 27 -0.06 -3.32 5.22
N THR A 28 0.88 -3.72 6.09
CA THR A 28 1.88 -2.82 6.64
C THR A 28 2.85 -2.37 5.54
N ALA A 29 3.30 -3.32 4.73
CA ALA A 29 4.18 -3.07 3.60
C ALA A 29 3.53 -2.14 2.55
N GLU A 30 2.25 -2.33 2.23
CA GLU A 30 1.50 -1.41 1.36
C GLU A 30 1.56 0.04 1.86
N SER A 31 1.49 0.24 3.18
CA SER A 31 1.56 1.58 3.77
C SER A 31 2.96 2.15 3.73
N VAL A 32 3.97 1.33 4.04
CA VAL A 32 5.38 1.74 4.10
C VAL A 32 5.92 2.07 2.71
N PHE A 33 5.52 1.32 1.69
CA PHE A 33 5.95 1.51 0.29
C PHE A 33 5.02 2.41 -0.52
N SER A 34 4.20 3.23 0.12
CA SER A 34 3.37 4.21 -0.57
C SER A 34 4.21 5.25 -1.30
N LEU A 35 3.75 5.64 -2.47
CA LEU A 35 4.34 6.69 -3.29
C LEU A 35 3.33 7.81 -3.54
N GLY A 36 3.80 9.02 -3.67
CA GLY A 36 2.93 10.13 -3.99
C GLY A 36 3.69 11.38 -4.42
N ASN A 37 2.94 12.27 -5.01
CA ASN A 37 3.36 13.63 -5.33
C ASN A 37 2.24 14.61 -4.95
N GLU A 38 2.34 15.86 -5.37
CA GLU A 38 1.35 16.91 -5.09
C GLU A 38 -0.04 16.68 -5.73
N TYR A 39 -0.15 15.77 -6.69
CA TYR A 39 -1.38 15.51 -7.44
C TYR A 39 -2.05 14.20 -7.06
N MET A 40 -1.26 13.15 -6.82
CA MET A 40 -1.78 11.81 -6.59
C MET A 40 -0.90 11.01 -5.65
N GLY A 41 -1.48 9.97 -5.07
CA GLY A 41 -0.78 9.01 -4.24
C GLY A 41 -1.31 7.60 -4.46
N VAL A 42 -0.44 6.62 -4.28
CA VAL A 42 -0.79 5.20 -4.32
C VAL A 42 -0.15 4.48 -3.15
N ARG A 43 -0.83 3.48 -2.64
CA ARG A 43 -0.23 2.55 -1.69
C ARG A 43 0.66 1.56 -2.43
N GLY A 44 1.63 1.01 -1.74
CA GLY A 44 2.57 0.06 -2.32
C GLY A 44 2.01 -1.36 -2.42
N TYR A 45 0.82 -1.52 -3.03
CA TYR A 45 0.24 -2.84 -3.29
C TYR A 45 0.83 -3.50 -4.54
N PHE A 46 0.41 -4.73 -4.80
CA PHE A 46 0.87 -5.49 -5.96
C PHE A 46 -0.06 -5.23 -7.14
N GLU A 47 0.41 -4.45 -8.10
CA GLU A 47 -0.34 -4.05 -9.29
C GLU A 47 -0.73 -5.22 -10.19
N GLU A 48 0.07 -6.29 -10.22
CA GLU A 48 -0.20 -7.51 -11.00
C GLU A 48 -1.27 -8.43 -10.39
N GLY A 49 -1.72 -8.13 -9.18
CA GLY A 49 -2.76 -8.87 -8.47
C GLY A 49 -2.24 -9.68 -7.30
N TYR A 50 -2.98 -9.59 -6.22
CA TYR A 50 -2.75 -10.30 -4.98
C TYR A 50 -4.11 -10.61 -4.33
N SER A 51 -4.46 -11.89 -4.24
CA SER A 51 -5.74 -12.33 -3.65
C SER A 51 -5.72 -12.42 -2.12
N GLY A 52 -4.59 -12.14 -1.48
CA GLY A 52 -4.46 -12.07 -0.03
C GLY A 52 -5.04 -10.78 0.56
N GLN A 53 -4.77 -10.55 1.83
CA GLN A 53 -5.22 -9.33 2.51
C GLN A 53 -4.49 -8.11 1.97
N THR A 54 -5.24 -7.12 1.53
CA THR A 54 -4.74 -5.87 0.97
C THR A 54 -5.62 -4.70 1.41
N LEU A 55 -5.04 -3.52 1.50
CA LEU A 55 -5.77 -2.28 1.75
C LEU A 55 -6.16 -1.61 0.45
N LEU A 56 -5.34 -1.78 -0.59
CA LEU A 56 -5.40 -1.02 -1.82
C LEU A 56 -5.43 0.49 -1.55
N GLY A 57 -5.41 1.30 -2.56
CA GLY A 57 -5.60 2.72 -2.39
C GLY A 57 -4.82 3.53 -3.41
N SER A 58 -5.59 4.31 -4.12
CA SER A 58 -5.11 5.33 -5.04
C SER A 58 -5.94 6.58 -4.83
N TYR A 59 -5.29 7.73 -4.80
CA TYR A 59 -5.90 8.97 -4.36
C TYR A 59 -5.49 10.12 -5.27
N PHE A 60 -6.42 11.04 -5.51
CA PHE A 60 -6.12 12.33 -6.11
C PHE A 60 -6.25 13.43 -5.07
N ASN A 61 -5.31 14.37 -5.07
CA ASN A 61 -5.39 15.53 -4.21
C ASN A 61 -6.64 16.36 -4.52
N GLY A 62 -7.29 16.87 -3.47
CA GLY A 62 -8.50 17.69 -3.61
C GLY A 62 -9.80 16.89 -3.81
N VAL A 63 -9.75 15.57 -3.86
CA VAL A 63 -10.95 14.72 -3.98
C VAL A 63 -11.31 14.17 -2.61
N TYR A 64 -12.33 14.78 -2.00
CA TYR A 64 -12.77 14.44 -0.64
C TYR A 64 -14.27 14.17 -0.61
N GLU A 65 -14.68 13.28 0.27
CA GLU A 65 -16.07 13.15 0.71
C GLU A 65 -16.22 13.76 2.10
N ARG A 66 -17.33 14.44 2.30
CA ARG A 66 -17.69 15.01 3.60
C ARG A 66 -18.80 14.17 4.22
N ARG A 67 -18.55 13.69 5.43
CA ARG A 67 -19.52 12.91 6.20
C ARG A 67 -19.92 13.63 7.48
N LYS A 68 -21.21 13.69 7.71
CA LYS A 68 -21.75 14.10 9.02
C LYS A 68 -21.70 12.92 9.98
N ALA A 69 -21.41 13.18 11.25
CA ALA A 69 -21.50 12.17 12.30
C ALA A 69 -22.91 11.57 12.35
N ALA A 70 -23.01 10.26 12.48
CA ALA A 70 -24.29 9.54 12.47
C ALA A 70 -25.12 9.76 13.75
N ALA A 71 -24.54 10.33 14.80
CA ALA A 71 -25.22 10.61 16.07
C ALA A 71 -24.78 11.97 16.62
N GLU A 72 -25.70 12.66 17.32
CA GLU A 72 -25.35 13.80 18.15
C GLU A 72 -24.39 13.34 19.24
N GLY A 73 -23.11 13.66 19.04
CA GLY A 73 -22.04 13.17 19.89
C GLY A 73 -21.81 14.03 21.13
N TYR A 74 -20.97 13.55 22.01
CA TYR A 74 -20.45 14.30 23.15
C TYR A 74 -19.84 15.65 22.74
N LYS A 75 -19.89 16.64 23.63
CA LYS A 75 -19.16 17.90 23.47
C LYS A 75 -17.70 17.62 23.10
N GLY A 76 -17.28 18.08 21.90
CA GLY A 76 -15.92 17.91 21.40
C GLY A 76 -15.75 16.86 20.30
N ILE A 77 -16.80 16.15 19.92
CA ILE A 77 -16.77 15.29 18.72
C ILE A 77 -16.96 16.14 17.47
N VAL A 78 -16.14 15.91 16.49
CA VAL A 78 -16.23 16.55 15.18
C VAL A 78 -17.55 16.17 14.52
N GLN A 79 -18.39 17.17 14.22
CA GLN A 79 -19.71 16.98 13.63
C GLN A 79 -19.64 16.58 12.15
N GLU A 80 -18.59 16.99 11.47
CA GLU A 80 -18.33 16.68 10.07
C GLU A 80 -16.87 16.23 9.93
N THR A 81 -16.65 15.18 9.16
CA THR A 81 -15.32 14.67 8.84
C THR A 81 -15.15 14.67 7.32
N GLU A 82 -14.05 15.23 6.87
CA GLU A 82 -13.61 15.10 5.48
C GLU A 82 -12.57 13.99 5.38
N PHE A 83 -12.71 13.14 4.38
CA PHE A 83 -11.74 12.10 4.10
C PHE A 83 -11.49 11.99 2.61
N MET A 84 -10.26 11.67 2.27
CA MET A 84 -9.83 11.47 0.89
C MET A 84 -10.49 10.21 0.33
N VAL A 85 -11.08 10.33 -0.85
CA VAL A 85 -11.79 9.23 -1.50
C VAL A 85 -10.82 8.42 -2.35
N ASN A 86 -10.92 7.10 -2.28
CA ASN A 86 -10.23 6.22 -3.20
C ASN A 86 -10.65 6.51 -4.65
N SER A 87 -9.66 6.61 -5.50
CA SER A 87 -9.85 6.72 -6.94
C SER A 87 -9.94 5.33 -7.60
N VAL A 88 -10.04 5.31 -8.91
CA VAL A 88 -9.89 4.08 -9.69
C VAL A 88 -8.47 3.53 -9.55
N ASP A 89 -8.33 2.22 -9.62
CA ASP A 89 -7.02 1.57 -9.62
C ASP A 89 -6.41 1.65 -11.02
N TRP A 90 -5.60 2.69 -11.25
CA TRP A 90 -4.93 2.90 -12.55
C TRP A 90 -3.62 2.11 -12.71
N LEU A 91 -3.15 1.46 -11.65
CA LEU A 91 -1.95 0.62 -11.73
C LEU A 91 -2.28 -0.84 -12.04
N TYR A 92 -3.54 -1.22 -11.85
CA TYR A 92 -3.97 -2.61 -11.96
C TYR A 92 -3.67 -3.20 -13.33
N LEU A 93 -2.98 -4.32 -13.31
CA LEU A 93 -2.71 -5.13 -14.49
C LEU A 93 -2.91 -6.62 -14.18
N ARG A 94 -3.08 -7.44 -15.20
CA ARG A 94 -3.13 -8.89 -15.09
C ARG A 94 -2.10 -9.51 -16.00
N ILE A 95 -1.29 -10.40 -15.44
CA ILE A 95 -0.28 -11.13 -16.20
C ILE A 95 -0.76 -12.57 -16.36
N TRP A 96 -0.87 -13.02 -17.60
CA TRP A 96 -1.31 -14.38 -17.94
C TRP A 96 -0.19 -15.15 -18.63
N ALA A 97 0.00 -16.40 -18.21
CA ALA A 97 0.88 -17.37 -18.86
C ALA A 97 0.02 -18.56 -19.32
N GLY A 98 -0.43 -18.54 -20.56
CA GLY A 98 -1.46 -19.47 -21.03
C GLY A 98 -2.80 -19.23 -20.34
N GLU A 99 -3.30 -20.22 -19.60
CA GLU A 99 -4.55 -20.13 -18.84
C GLU A 99 -4.34 -19.72 -17.36
N GLU A 100 -3.09 -19.63 -16.91
CA GLU A 100 -2.76 -19.27 -15.54
C GLU A 100 -2.55 -17.77 -15.39
N CYS A 101 -3.26 -17.18 -14.42
CA CYS A 101 -3.08 -15.79 -14.03
C CYS A 101 -2.09 -15.69 -12.87
N LEU A 102 -1.13 -14.80 -12.96
CA LEU A 102 -0.22 -14.52 -11.85
C LEU A 102 -1.00 -13.94 -10.67
N ASP A 103 -0.85 -14.59 -9.52
CA ASP A 103 -1.35 -14.12 -8.23
C ASP A 103 -0.27 -14.41 -7.18
N LEU A 104 0.28 -13.37 -6.59
CA LEU A 104 1.36 -13.49 -5.61
C LEU A 104 0.95 -14.18 -4.30
N ALA A 105 -0.36 -14.32 -4.03
CA ALA A 105 -0.82 -15.10 -2.88
C ALA A 105 -0.68 -16.61 -3.08
N THR A 106 -0.66 -17.08 -4.31
CA THR A 106 -0.64 -18.50 -4.66
C THR A 106 0.57 -18.93 -5.46
N ALA A 107 1.23 -17.98 -6.13
CA ALA A 107 2.41 -18.23 -6.93
C ALA A 107 3.59 -18.70 -6.06
N LYS A 108 4.35 -19.63 -6.59
CA LYS A 108 5.65 -20.01 -6.02
C LYS A 108 6.72 -19.10 -6.61
N PHE A 109 7.37 -18.35 -5.76
CA PHE A 109 8.47 -17.48 -6.15
C PHE A 109 9.60 -17.54 -5.12
N GLU A 110 10.79 -17.13 -5.52
CA GLU A 110 11.99 -17.11 -4.69
C GLU A 110 12.64 -15.73 -4.78
N ASN A 111 13.44 -15.41 -3.77
CA ASN A 111 14.25 -14.20 -3.75
C ASN A 111 13.44 -12.89 -3.90
N PHE A 112 12.25 -12.84 -3.29
CA PHE A 112 11.46 -11.61 -3.27
C PHE A 112 12.26 -10.46 -2.66
N HIS A 113 12.31 -9.36 -3.36
CA HIS A 113 12.95 -8.13 -2.91
C HIS A 113 12.14 -6.92 -3.37
N ARG A 114 11.86 -6.03 -2.44
CA ARG A 114 11.21 -4.74 -2.70
C ARG A 114 12.01 -3.64 -2.02
N GLU A 115 12.27 -2.56 -2.74
CA GLU A 115 13.08 -1.44 -2.26
C GLU A 115 12.43 -0.12 -2.66
N LEU A 116 12.27 0.78 -1.71
CA LEU A 116 11.93 2.18 -1.94
C LEU A 116 13.17 3.04 -1.68
N ASP A 117 13.70 3.67 -2.72
CA ASP A 117 14.75 4.67 -2.62
C ASP A 117 14.13 6.04 -2.32
N LEU A 118 14.37 6.55 -1.11
CA LEU A 118 13.81 7.81 -0.63
C LEU A 118 14.42 9.05 -1.27
N ARG A 119 15.58 8.94 -1.93
CA ARG A 119 16.20 10.06 -2.64
C ARG A 119 15.59 10.28 -4.00
N THR A 120 15.21 9.20 -4.67
CA THR A 120 14.68 9.23 -6.04
C THR A 120 13.18 9.06 -6.10
N GLY A 121 12.54 8.59 -5.01
CA GLY A 121 11.14 8.21 -4.99
C GLY A 121 10.84 6.98 -5.86
N LEU A 122 11.84 6.14 -6.10
CA LEU A 122 11.70 4.95 -6.93
C LEU A 122 11.41 3.72 -6.07
N LEU A 123 10.26 3.12 -6.32
CA LEU A 123 9.91 1.80 -5.80
C LEU A 123 10.27 0.74 -6.84
N SER A 124 11.09 -0.21 -6.47
CA SER A 124 11.47 -1.34 -7.31
C SER A 124 11.15 -2.66 -6.64
N ARG A 125 10.81 -3.66 -7.45
CA ARG A 125 10.53 -5.02 -7.00
C ARG A 125 11.13 -6.04 -7.97
N ARG A 126 11.59 -7.16 -7.46
CA ARG A 126 12.11 -8.31 -8.22
C ARG A 126 11.90 -9.61 -7.47
#